data_9d33061040f7646423093354d7396270
#
_entry.id   9d33061040f7646423093354d7396270
#
_cell.length_a   1.000
_cell.length_b   1.000
_cell.length_c   1.000
_cell.angle_alpha   90.00
_cell.angle_beta   90.00
_cell.angle_gamma   90.00
#
_symmetry.space_group_name_H-M   'P 1'
#
loop_
_entity.id
_entity.type
_entity.pdbx_description
1 polymer ?
#
loop_
_entity_poly.entity_id
_entity_poly.type
_entity_poly.pdbx_seq_one_letter_code
_entity_poly.pdbx_strand_id
1 'polypeptide(L)'
;MTEADPEALADVAYGIFEHLLNRGLQEQGKYLFTLVEGGIDFRAELSAIFAKFTEEYPQLAEAMLTRFTDIDTIYRMLCDGEGVHPTKTTQMYWIVLDAPGSAPEAIEDENAGKWLIFQEPDAVDAAWKKVRDATVALELGISAKV
;
A
#
# COMPACT_ATOMS: atom_id res chain seq x y z
N MET A 1 -24.82 1.51 22.47
CA MET A 1 -23.94 1.00 21.41
C MET A 1 -23.76 2.08 20.36
N THR A 2 -22.55 2.54 20.19
CA THR A 2 -22.25 3.59 19.22
C THR A 2 -21.99 2.96 17.85
N GLU A 3 -22.61 3.53 16.82
CA GLU A 3 -22.29 3.12 15.46
C GLU A 3 -20.88 3.56 15.10
N ALA A 4 -20.18 2.75 14.31
CA ALA A 4 -18.85 3.11 13.84
C ALA A 4 -18.95 4.37 12.96
N ASP A 5 -18.03 5.29 13.16
CA ASP A 5 -17.90 6.47 12.31
C ASP A 5 -17.65 6.02 10.87
N PRO A 6 -18.46 6.46 9.88
CA PRO A 6 -18.27 6.07 8.48
C PRO A 6 -16.88 6.41 7.94
N GLU A 7 -16.29 7.53 8.37
CA GLU A 7 -14.93 7.89 7.94
C GLU A 7 -13.88 6.95 8.54
N ALA A 8 -14.01 6.63 9.82
CA ALA A 8 -13.12 5.68 10.48
C ALA A 8 -13.24 4.28 9.86
N LEU A 9 -14.47 3.89 9.51
CA LEU A 9 -14.70 2.61 8.86
C LEU A 9 -14.06 2.56 7.47
N ALA A 10 -14.14 3.66 6.71
CA ALA A 10 -13.50 3.76 5.40
C ALA A 10 -11.97 3.76 5.51
N ASP A 11 -11.41 4.38 6.56
CA ASP A 11 -9.96 4.33 6.79
C ASP A 11 -9.46 2.91 7.04
N VAL A 12 -10.17 2.17 7.89
CA VAL A 12 -9.85 0.76 8.17
C VAL A 12 -10.00 -0.08 6.90
N ALA A 13 -11.08 0.14 6.16
CA ALA A 13 -11.35 -0.56 4.92
C ALA A 13 -10.23 -0.37 3.90
N TYR A 14 -9.81 0.88 3.71
CA TYR A 14 -8.73 1.19 2.77
C TYR A 14 -7.42 0.51 3.18
N GLY A 15 -7.06 0.55 4.45
CA GLY A 15 -5.85 -0.09 4.95
C GLY A 15 -5.83 -1.60 4.70
N ILE A 16 -6.93 -2.28 4.95
CA ILE A 16 -7.06 -3.72 4.69
C ILE A 16 -7.00 -3.99 3.19
N PHE A 17 -7.73 -3.22 2.40
CA PHE A 17 -7.73 -3.37 0.94
C PHE A 17 -6.34 -3.17 0.35
N GLU A 18 -5.64 -2.13 0.77
CA GLU A 18 -4.29 -1.84 0.30
C GLU A 18 -3.32 -2.98 0.62
N HIS A 19 -3.41 -3.53 1.84
CA HIS A 19 -2.61 -4.69 2.22
C HIS A 19 -2.89 -5.89 1.31
N LEU A 20 -4.16 -6.17 1.02
CA LEU A 20 -4.56 -7.27 0.14
C LEU A 20 -4.12 -7.02 -1.30
N LEU A 21 -4.17 -5.77 -1.74
CA LEU A 21 -3.71 -5.39 -3.08
C LEU A 21 -2.21 -5.67 -3.23
N ASN A 22 -1.40 -5.18 -2.31
CA ASN A 22 0.04 -5.38 -2.36
C ASN A 22 0.41 -6.87 -2.29
N ARG A 23 -0.24 -7.61 -1.40
CA ARG A 23 -0.02 -9.03 -1.25
C ARG A 23 -0.41 -9.80 -2.52
N GLY A 24 -1.57 -9.49 -3.09
CA GLY A 24 -2.02 -10.12 -4.32
C GLY A 24 -1.10 -9.87 -5.50
N LEU A 25 -0.58 -8.65 -5.62
CA LEU A 25 0.39 -8.31 -6.66
C LEU A 25 1.72 -9.04 -6.44
N GLN A 26 2.19 -9.10 -5.21
CA GLN A 26 3.43 -9.81 -4.88
C GLN A 26 3.35 -11.30 -5.19
N GLU A 27 2.20 -11.93 -4.97
CA GLU A 27 1.97 -13.33 -5.34
C GLU A 27 2.11 -13.56 -6.84
N GLN A 28 1.89 -12.52 -7.65
CA GLN A 28 2.08 -12.55 -9.10
C GLN A 28 3.47 -12.06 -9.53
N GLY A 29 4.36 -11.78 -8.57
CA GLY A 29 5.68 -11.25 -8.85
C GLY A 29 5.68 -9.78 -9.25
N LYS A 30 4.68 -9.03 -8.82
CA LYS A 30 4.50 -7.62 -9.18
C LYS A 30 4.52 -6.72 -7.95
N TYR A 31 4.87 -5.45 -8.16
CA TYR A 31 4.77 -4.41 -7.14
C TYR A 31 3.93 -3.26 -7.68
N LEU A 32 3.14 -2.65 -6.81
CA LEU A 32 2.29 -1.51 -7.20
C LEU A 32 3.12 -0.39 -7.82
N PHE A 33 4.23 -0.02 -7.20
CA PHE A 33 5.05 1.08 -7.71
C PHE A 33 5.60 0.79 -9.11
N THR A 34 5.94 -0.45 -9.41
CA THR A 34 6.44 -0.85 -10.74
C THR A 34 5.35 -0.64 -11.79
N LEU A 35 4.13 -1.02 -11.47
CA LEU A 35 2.99 -0.86 -12.39
C LEU A 35 2.67 0.62 -12.61
N VAL A 36 2.62 1.40 -11.54
CA VAL A 36 2.30 2.83 -11.59
C VAL A 36 3.37 3.61 -12.35
N GLU A 37 4.64 3.44 -11.98
CA GLU A 37 5.74 4.16 -12.63
C GLU A 37 5.96 3.73 -14.07
N GLY A 38 5.68 2.47 -14.39
CA GLY A 38 5.80 1.94 -15.74
C GLY A 38 4.60 2.23 -16.64
N GLY A 39 3.54 2.85 -16.11
CA GLY A 39 2.32 3.13 -16.87
C GLY A 39 1.60 1.86 -17.30
N ILE A 40 1.74 0.77 -16.55
CA ILE A 40 1.14 -0.52 -16.87
C ILE A 40 -0.30 -0.55 -16.33
N ASP A 41 -1.24 -0.97 -17.18
CA ASP A 41 -2.64 -1.11 -16.78
C ASP A 41 -2.80 -2.31 -15.83
N PHE A 42 -3.33 -2.06 -14.62
CA PHE A 42 -3.59 -3.11 -13.64
C PHE A 42 -5.05 -3.14 -13.16
N ARG A 43 -5.97 -2.60 -13.98
CA ARG A 43 -7.41 -2.57 -13.63
C ARG A 43 -7.96 -3.98 -13.40
N ALA A 44 -7.53 -4.95 -14.20
CA ALA A 44 -8.01 -6.32 -14.07
C ALA A 44 -7.61 -6.91 -12.71
N GLU A 45 -6.36 -6.72 -12.31
CA GLU A 45 -5.84 -7.16 -11.01
C GLU A 45 -6.54 -6.45 -9.86
N LEU A 46 -6.69 -5.13 -9.99
CA LEU A 46 -7.38 -4.33 -8.98
C LEU A 46 -8.83 -4.77 -8.79
N SER A 47 -9.56 -4.96 -9.89
CA SER A 47 -10.96 -5.39 -9.86
C SER A 47 -11.11 -6.77 -9.24
N ALA A 48 -10.23 -7.70 -9.57
CA ALA A 48 -10.26 -9.05 -9.01
C ALA A 48 -10.01 -9.04 -7.50
N ILE A 49 -9.05 -8.24 -7.05
CA ILE A 49 -8.73 -8.12 -5.63
C ILE A 49 -9.86 -7.42 -4.88
N PHE A 50 -10.45 -6.38 -5.48
CA PHE A 50 -11.59 -5.69 -4.87
C PHE A 50 -12.82 -6.59 -4.78
N ALA A 51 -13.07 -7.44 -5.77
CA ALA A 51 -14.16 -8.42 -5.74
C ALA A 51 -13.99 -9.39 -4.58
N LYS A 52 -12.77 -9.89 -4.38
CA LYS A 52 -12.44 -10.77 -3.25
C LYS A 52 -12.62 -10.05 -1.91
N PHE A 53 -12.16 -8.80 -1.84
CA PHE A 53 -12.32 -7.96 -0.66
C PHE A 53 -13.81 -7.74 -0.34
N THR A 54 -14.63 -7.47 -1.35
CA THR A 54 -16.08 -7.30 -1.18
C THR A 54 -16.73 -8.57 -0.65
N GLU A 55 -16.29 -9.73 -1.12
CA GLU A 55 -16.80 -11.01 -0.68
C GLU A 55 -16.45 -11.29 0.79
N GLU A 56 -15.22 -11.00 1.21
CA GLU A 56 -14.75 -11.23 2.57
C GLU A 56 -15.22 -10.15 3.56
N TYR A 57 -15.30 -8.89 3.10
CA TYR A 57 -15.58 -7.72 3.94
C TYR A 57 -16.62 -6.82 3.28
N PRO A 58 -17.89 -7.28 3.14
CA PRO A 58 -18.90 -6.52 2.40
C PRO A 58 -19.18 -5.14 2.99
N GLN A 59 -19.16 -4.99 4.31
CA GLN A 59 -19.41 -3.70 4.96
C GLN A 59 -18.26 -2.72 4.73
N LEU A 60 -17.03 -3.22 4.75
CA LEU A 60 -15.86 -2.40 4.49
C LEU A 60 -15.81 -1.96 3.03
N ALA A 61 -16.16 -2.86 2.11
CA ALA A 61 -16.24 -2.53 0.69
C ALA A 61 -17.29 -1.45 0.43
N GLU A 62 -18.44 -1.52 1.11
CA GLU A 62 -19.47 -0.50 1.01
C GLU A 62 -18.94 0.86 1.50
N ALA A 63 -18.22 0.88 2.62
CA ALA A 63 -17.62 2.10 3.15
C ALA A 63 -16.63 2.72 2.17
N MET A 64 -15.83 1.90 1.50
CA MET A 64 -14.91 2.36 0.47
C MET A 64 -15.64 2.97 -0.73
N LEU A 65 -16.70 2.32 -1.20
CA LEU A 65 -17.48 2.82 -2.33
C LEU A 65 -18.25 4.09 -1.98
N THR A 66 -18.59 4.29 -0.72
CA THR A 66 -19.18 5.54 -0.25
C THR A 66 -18.15 6.68 -0.31
N ARG A 67 -16.90 6.43 0.07
CA ARG A 67 -15.83 7.44 0.03
C ARG A 67 -15.35 7.71 -1.39
N PHE A 68 -15.09 6.67 -2.17
CA PHE A 68 -14.39 6.78 -3.46
C PHE A 68 -15.32 6.68 -4.67
N THR A 69 -16.59 6.41 -4.48
CA THR A 69 -17.62 6.29 -5.51
C THR A 69 -17.54 4.98 -6.28
N ASP A 70 -16.39 4.67 -6.89
CA ASP A 70 -16.21 3.45 -7.70
C ASP A 70 -14.74 3.01 -7.74
N ILE A 71 -14.52 1.87 -8.37
CA ILE A 71 -13.17 1.29 -8.51
C ILE A 71 -12.29 2.15 -9.42
N ASP A 72 -12.86 2.77 -10.43
CA ASP A 72 -12.10 3.65 -11.34
C ASP A 72 -11.51 4.85 -10.61
N THR A 73 -12.22 5.39 -9.62
CA THR A 73 -11.70 6.47 -8.78
C THR A 73 -10.50 6.00 -7.96
N ILE A 74 -10.60 4.80 -7.38
CA ILE A 74 -9.49 4.18 -6.64
C ILE A 74 -8.30 3.95 -7.58
N TYR A 75 -8.54 3.42 -8.76
CA TYR A 75 -7.51 3.17 -9.76
C TYR A 75 -6.76 4.46 -10.13
N ARG A 76 -7.49 5.53 -10.41
CA ARG A 76 -6.87 6.83 -10.74
C ARG A 76 -6.05 7.37 -9.59
N MET A 77 -6.54 7.25 -8.36
CA MET A 77 -5.83 7.69 -7.17
C MET A 77 -4.50 6.95 -7.02
N LEU A 78 -4.50 5.65 -7.24
CA LEU A 78 -3.28 4.83 -7.21
C LEU A 78 -2.31 5.23 -8.33
N CYS A 79 -2.81 5.46 -9.53
CA CYS A 79 -2.00 5.91 -10.66
C CYS A 79 -1.40 7.30 -10.44
N ASP A 80 -2.07 8.15 -9.66
CA ASP A 80 -1.57 9.48 -9.30
C ASP A 80 -0.49 9.45 -8.21
N GLY A 81 -0.29 8.30 -7.58
CA GLY A 81 0.81 8.11 -6.62
C GLY A 81 0.42 7.70 -5.21
N GLU A 82 -0.87 7.53 -4.91
CA GLU A 82 -1.30 7.06 -3.58
C GLU A 82 -0.67 5.70 -3.30
N GLY A 83 0.03 5.59 -2.16
CA GLY A 83 0.73 4.37 -1.77
C GLY A 83 2.04 4.13 -2.50
N VAL A 84 2.46 5.03 -3.40
CA VAL A 84 3.71 4.94 -4.16
C VAL A 84 4.63 6.11 -3.86
N HIS A 85 4.10 7.33 -3.95
CA HIS A 85 4.86 8.54 -3.64
C HIS A 85 4.41 9.12 -2.30
N PRO A 86 5.33 9.32 -1.34
CA PRO A 86 4.96 9.83 -0.02
C PRO A 86 4.13 11.11 -0.05
N THR A 87 4.49 12.08 -0.89
CA THR A 87 3.78 13.36 -0.97
C THR A 87 2.38 13.24 -1.59
N LYS A 88 2.08 12.14 -2.25
CA LYS A 88 0.78 11.86 -2.87
C LYS A 88 -0.08 10.92 -2.03
N THR A 89 0.47 10.39 -0.95
CA THR A 89 -0.21 9.41 -0.11
C THR A 89 -0.98 10.14 1.00
N THR A 90 -2.30 10.05 0.96
CA THR A 90 -3.20 10.75 1.87
C THR A 90 -4.14 9.81 2.62
N GLN A 91 -4.27 8.56 2.18
CA GLN A 91 -5.24 7.60 2.72
C GLN A 91 -4.65 6.66 3.76
N MET A 92 -3.34 6.69 3.97
CA MET A 92 -2.67 5.84 4.94
C MET A 92 -1.45 6.52 5.55
N TYR A 93 -1.06 6.09 6.75
CA TYR A 93 0.07 6.68 7.48
C TYR A 93 1.43 6.24 6.95
N TRP A 94 1.53 5.01 6.50
CA TRP A 94 2.80 4.43 6.12
C TRP A 94 2.71 3.75 4.77
N ILE A 95 3.69 4.00 3.91
CA ILE A 95 3.95 3.13 2.77
C ILE A 95 4.96 2.10 3.25
N VAL A 96 4.60 0.82 3.17
CA VAL A 96 5.46 -0.27 3.63
C VAL A 96 5.86 -1.13 2.44
N LEU A 97 7.15 -1.46 2.36
CA LEU A 97 7.66 -2.36 1.33
C LEU A 97 8.54 -3.42 1.98
N ASP A 98 8.15 -4.67 1.81
CA ASP A 98 8.93 -5.81 2.26
C ASP A 98 9.84 -6.31 1.14
N ALA A 99 11.06 -6.68 1.49
CA ALA A 99 11.98 -7.26 0.52
C ALA A 99 11.44 -8.60 0.01
N PRO A 100 11.70 -8.96 -1.26
CA PRO A 100 11.21 -10.23 -1.82
C PRO A 100 11.65 -11.42 -0.99
N GLY A 101 10.70 -12.30 -0.67
CA GLY A 101 10.98 -13.51 0.10
C GLY A 101 11.20 -13.29 1.59
N SER A 102 11.08 -12.06 2.08
CA SER A 102 11.22 -11.79 3.51
C SER A 102 9.89 -12.02 4.25
N ALA A 103 10.01 -12.30 5.55
CA ALA A 103 8.87 -12.43 6.45
C ALA A 103 9.17 -11.61 7.72
N PRO A 104 9.04 -10.27 7.66
CA PRO A 104 9.39 -9.40 8.78
C PRO A 104 8.65 -9.77 10.07
N GLU A 105 7.43 -10.23 9.98
CA GLU A 105 6.60 -10.64 11.10
C GLU A 105 7.13 -11.89 11.82
N ALA A 106 8.01 -12.66 11.18
CA ALA A 106 8.60 -13.86 11.76
C ALA A 106 9.87 -13.55 12.58
N ILE A 107 10.35 -12.30 12.54
CA ILE A 107 11.56 -11.90 13.27
C ILE A 107 11.16 -11.38 14.64
N GLU A 108 11.82 -11.89 15.68
CA GLU A 108 11.56 -11.44 17.03
C GLU A 108 12.14 -10.04 17.26
N ASP A 109 11.46 -9.22 18.07
CA ASP A 109 11.83 -7.82 18.31
C ASP A 109 13.27 -7.67 18.81
N GLU A 110 13.74 -8.60 19.63
CA GLU A 110 15.11 -8.57 20.15
C GLU A 110 16.19 -8.78 19.09
N ASN A 111 15.81 -9.33 17.93
CA ASN A 111 16.68 -9.58 16.79
C ASN A 111 16.47 -8.55 15.66
N ALA A 112 15.69 -7.53 15.91
CA ALA A 112 15.37 -6.51 14.93
C ALA A 112 15.84 -5.13 15.37
N GLY A 113 16.22 -4.32 14.41
CA GLY A 113 16.56 -2.93 14.61
C GLY A 113 16.12 -2.13 13.40
N LYS A 114 16.26 -0.81 13.50
CA LYS A 114 15.85 0.05 12.38
C LYS A 114 16.78 1.23 12.22
N TRP A 115 16.94 1.67 11.00
CA TRP A 115 17.60 2.92 10.66
C TRP A 115 16.53 3.98 10.40
N LEU A 116 16.69 5.16 11.01
CA LEU A 116 15.79 6.29 10.81
C LEU A 116 16.51 7.33 9.96
N ILE A 117 15.90 7.69 8.83
CA ILE A 117 16.44 8.70 7.92
C ILE A 117 15.38 9.79 7.80
N PHE A 118 15.74 11.01 8.23
CA PHE A 118 14.82 12.14 8.20
C PHE A 118 15.01 12.93 6.92
N GLN A 119 13.90 13.25 6.25
CA GLN A 119 13.90 14.00 5.00
C GLN A 119 12.87 15.11 5.04
N GLU A 120 13.19 16.23 4.37
CA GLU A 120 12.22 17.28 4.16
C GLU A 120 11.17 16.85 3.14
N PRO A 121 9.95 17.45 3.20
CA PRO A 121 8.88 17.04 2.28
C PRO A 121 9.23 17.14 0.80
N ASP A 122 10.06 18.10 0.41
CA ASP A 122 10.48 18.27 -0.99
C ASP A 122 11.52 17.24 -1.43
N ALA A 123 12.14 16.53 -0.51
CA ALA A 123 13.16 15.52 -0.81
C ALA A 123 12.69 14.09 -0.54
N VAL A 124 11.54 13.91 0.13
CA VAL A 124 11.13 12.59 0.62
C VAL A 124 10.78 11.61 -0.51
N ASP A 125 10.18 12.07 -1.59
CA ASP A 125 9.81 11.18 -2.71
C ASP A 125 11.04 10.55 -3.35
N ALA A 126 12.08 11.36 -3.60
CA ALA A 126 13.33 10.86 -4.19
C ALA A 126 14.08 9.95 -3.22
N ALA A 127 14.12 10.28 -1.94
CA ALA A 127 14.73 9.46 -0.92
C ALA A 127 14.02 8.11 -0.77
N TRP A 128 12.69 8.13 -0.74
CA TRP A 128 11.89 6.91 -0.67
C TRP A 128 12.14 6.00 -1.86
N LYS A 129 12.19 6.56 -3.06
CA LYS A 129 12.46 5.79 -4.27
C LYS A 129 13.78 5.04 -4.17
N LYS A 130 14.84 5.68 -3.69
CA LYS A 130 16.15 5.04 -3.52
C LYS A 130 16.11 3.91 -2.50
N VAL A 131 15.47 4.15 -1.35
CA VAL A 131 15.34 3.14 -0.29
C VAL A 131 14.49 1.97 -0.78
N ARG A 132 13.37 2.26 -1.42
CA ARG A 132 12.46 1.27 -1.99
C ARG A 132 13.18 0.36 -2.99
N ASP A 133 13.85 0.97 -3.97
CA ASP A 133 14.51 0.23 -5.03
C ASP A 133 15.64 -0.65 -4.47
N ALA A 134 16.40 -0.14 -3.51
CA ALA A 134 17.45 -0.91 -2.86
C ALA A 134 16.89 -2.04 -1.99
N THR A 135 15.73 -1.86 -1.37
CA THR A 135 15.06 -2.91 -0.60
C THR A 135 14.62 -4.06 -1.50
N VAL A 136 14.01 -3.73 -2.64
CA VAL A 136 13.57 -4.72 -3.63
C VAL A 136 14.78 -5.45 -4.23
N ALA A 137 15.89 -4.75 -4.43
CA ALA A 137 17.13 -5.34 -4.96
C ALA A 137 17.93 -6.15 -3.92
N LEU A 138 17.41 -6.28 -2.69
CA LEU A 138 18.05 -7.01 -1.59
C LEU A 138 19.38 -6.40 -1.15
N GLU A 139 19.56 -5.10 -1.35
CA GLU A 139 20.76 -4.36 -0.94
C GLU A 139 20.63 -3.76 0.45
N LEU A 140 19.41 -3.63 0.96
CA LEU A 140 19.12 -3.13 2.30
C LEU A 140 18.47 -4.23 3.15
N GLY A 141 17.80 -3.83 4.23
CA GLY A 141 17.16 -4.77 5.13
C GLY A 141 15.91 -5.43 4.56
N ILE A 142 15.16 -6.07 5.45
CA ILE A 142 14.00 -6.90 5.08
C ILE A 142 12.76 -6.10 4.77
N SER A 143 12.68 -4.85 5.23
CA SER A 143 11.50 -4.00 5.05
C SER A 143 11.87 -2.53 5.16
N ALA A 144 11.14 -1.69 4.46
CA ALA A 144 11.27 -0.24 4.54
C ALA A 144 9.87 0.39 4.63
N LYS A 145 9.78 1.57 5.25
CA LYS A 145 8.52 2.32 5.29
C LYS A 145 8.76 3.82 5.35
N VAL A 146 7.78 4.57 4.89
CA VAL A 146 7.79 6.04 4.89
C VAL A 146 6.40 6.58 5.18
#